data_e5dcecbd8e5af63c7f290e1f28e9ea56
#
_entry.id   e5dcecbd8e5af63c7f290e1f28e9ea56
#
_cell.length_a   1.000
_cell.length_b   1.000
_cell.length_c   1.000
_cell.angle_alpha   90.00
_cell.angle_beta   90.00
_cell.angle_gamma   90.00
#
_symmetry.space_group_name_H-M   'P 1'
#
loop_
_entity.id
_entity.type
_entity.pdbx_description
1 polymer ?
#
loop_
_entity_poly.entity_id
_entity_poly.type
_entity_poly.pdbx_seq_one_letter_code
_entity_poly.pdbx_strand_id
1 'polypeptide(L)'
;LRLTGDQLLAMLSALANPHRLRIVAALQKDGRNYVSQLAREVGISRPLLHLHLQKLEEAGLVTSKLELSSDGKALNYFEVAKFEFELTPAAIAQAAKSLTDSGK
;
A
#
# COMPACT_ATOMS: atom_id res chain seq x y z
N LEU A 1 6.44 -16.77 4.98
CA LEU A 1 6.61 -15.72 5.95
C LEU A 1 5.39 -15.57 6.82
N ARG A 2 5.60 -15.61 8.10
CA ARG A 2 4.50 -15.41 9.04
C ARG A 2 4.38 -13.94 9.39
N LEU A 3 3.18 -13.42 9.30
CA LEU A 3 2.89 -12.07 9.76
C LEU A 3 2.57 -12.09 11.24
N THR A 4 3.04 -11.07 11.95
CA THR A 4 2.53 -10.83 13.29
C THR A 4 1.09 -10.35 13.20
N GLY A 5 0.37 -10.41 14.32
CA GLY A 5 -1.00 -9.89 14.35
C GLY A 5 -1.07 -8.43 14.01
N ASP A 6 -0.11 -7.65 14.51
CA ASP A 6 -0.09 -6.21 14.21
C ASP A 6 0.18 -5.94 12.74
N GLN A 7 1.08 -6.72 12.11
CA GLN A 7 1.34 -6.59 10.68
C GLN A 7 0.10 -6.95 9.85
N LEU A 8 -0.55 -8.04 10.19
CA LEU A 8 -1.77 -8.45 9.50
C LEU A 8 -2.85 -7.38 9.64
N LEU A 9 -3.04 -6.87 10.84
CA LEU A 9 -4.03 -5.82 11.08
C LEU A 9 -3.73 -4.57 10.25
N ALA A 10 -2.47 -4.15 10.20
CA ALA A 10 -2.07 -2.99 9.41
C ALA A 10 -2.37 -3.19 7.93
N MET A 11 -2.06 -4.37 7.38
CA MET A 11 -2.31 -4.66 5.98
C MET A 11 -3.80 -4.68 5.67
N LEU A 12 -4.59 -5.33 6.49
CA LEU A 12 -6.03 -5.38 6.30
C LEU A 12 -6.67 -4.00 6.40
N SER A 13 -6.23 -3.19 7.37
CA SER A 13 -6.72 -1.81 7.52
C SER A 13 -6.39 -0.97 6.30
N ALA A 14 -5.17 -1.10 5.79
CA ALA A 14 -4.75 -0.33 4.62
C ALA A 14 -5.54 -0.73 3.39
N LEU A 15 -5.90 -2.01 3.25
CA LEU A 15 -6.64 -2.49 2.09
C LEU A 15 -8.15 -2.27 2.18
N ALA A 16 -8.67 -1.94 3.36
CA ALA A 16 -10.12 -1.81 3.55
C ALA A 16 -10.61 -0.44 3.10
N ASN A 17 -10.36 -0.10 1.85
CA ASN A 17 -10.75 1.18 1.27
C ASN A 17 -10.77 1.05 -0.25
N PRO A 18 -11.86 1.47 -0.93
CA PRO A 18 -11.96 1.26 -2.37
C PRO A 18 -10.88 2.00 -3.17
N HIS A 19 -10.50 3.21 -2.75
CA HIS A 19 -9.43 3.94 -3.45
C HIS A 19 -8.11 3.21 -3.33
N ARG A 20 -7.81 2.68 -2.15
CA ARG A 20 -6.54 1.97 -1.96
C ARG A 20 -6.49 0.66 -2.73
N LEU A 21 -7.62 -0.04 -2.84
CA LEU A 21 -7.67 -1.22 -3.69
C LEU A 21 -7.42 -0.86 -5.16
N ARG A 22 -8.00 0.26 -5.62
CA ARG A 22 -7.80 0.72 -7.00
C ARG A 22 -6.35 1.14 -7.24
N ILE A 23 -5.71 1.77 -6.26
CA ILE A 23 -4.31 2.16 -6.37
C ILE A 23 -3.42 0.94 -6.54
N VAL A 24 -3.60 -0.06 -5.68
CA VAL A 24 -2.82 -1.30 -5.77
C VAL A 24 -3.06 -1.97 -7.12
N ALA A 25 -4.32 -2.02 -7.57
CA ALA A 25 -4.66 -2.62 -8.85
C ALA A 25 -4.00 -1.90 -10.02
N ALA A 26 -4.00 -0.56 -9.99
CA ALA A 26 -3.37 0.24 -11.05
C ALA A 26 -1.86 0.02 -11.10
N LEU A 27 -1.21 0.00 -9.94
CA LEU A 27 0.23 -0.21 -9.88
C LEU A 27 0.60 -1.64 -10.30
N GLN A 28 -0.24 -2.61 -9.98
CA GLN A 28 0.01 -3.99 -10.41
C GLN A 28 -0.16 -4.15 -11.91
N LYS A 29 -1.17 -3.51 -12.47
CA LYS A 29 -1.49 -3.65 -13.89
C LYS A 29 -0.48 -2.91 -14.77
N ASP A 30 -0.14 -1.68 -14.43
CA ASP A 30 0.62 -0.79 -15.29
C ASP A 30 2.08 -0.63 -14.87
N GLY A 31 2.48 -1.23 -13.74
CA GLY A 31 3.81 -1.06 -13.19
C GLY A 31 3.92 0.24 -12.40
N ARG A 32 5.14 0.61 -12.04
CA ARG A 32 5.36 1.81 -11.23
C ARG A 32 4.85 3.06 -11.94
N ASN A 33 4.45 4.03 -11.12
CA ASN A 33 3.88 5.26 -11.66
C ASN A 33 4.17 6.43 -10.73
N TYR A 34 4.06 7.64 -11.24
CA TYR A 34 4.24 8.84 -10.43
C TYR A 34 2.90 9.48 -10.09
N VAL A 35 2.92 10.37 -9.10
CA VAL A 35 1.71 10.84 -8.43
C VAL A 35 0.70 11.45 -9.39
N SER A 36 1.13 12.35 -10.28
CA SER A 36 0.17 13.06 -11.12
C SER A 36 -0.57 12.13 -12.09
N GLN A 37 0.13 11.15 -12.66
CA GLN A 37 -0.50 10.21 -13.56
C GLN A 37 -1.38 9.22 -12.81
N LEU A 38 -0.90 8.73 -11.67
CA LEU A 38 -1.66 7.80 -10.86
C LEU A 38 -2.96 8.43 -10.36
N ALA A 39 -2.90 9.72 -9.97
CA ALA A 39 -4.10 10.44 -9.54
C ALA A 39 -5.15 10.51 -10.66
N ARG A 40 -4.69 10.76 -11.88
CA ARG A 40 -5.59 10.78 -13.04
C ARG A 40 -6.22 9.41 -13.26
N GLU A 41 -5.42 8.35 -13.19
CA GLU A 41 -5.91 7.00 -13.45
C GLU A 41 -6.91 6.54 -12.40
N VAL A 42 -6.66 6.87 -11.14
CA VAL A 42 -7.54 6.46 -10.05
C VAL A 42 -8.75 7.42 -9.92
N GLY A 43 -8.60 8.64 -10.45
CA GLY A 43 -9.69 9.61 -10.45
C GLY A 43 -9.87 10.34 -9.14
N ILE A 44 -8.79 10.65 -8.44
CA ILE A 44 -8.83 11.41 -7.20
C ILE A 44 -7.80 12.53 -7.25
N SER A 45 -7.92 13.48 -6.32
CA SER A 45 -6.98 14.58 -6.24
C SER A 45 -5.62 14.10 -5.76
N ARG A 46 -4.56 14.87 -6.09
CA ARG A 46 -3.21 14.53 -5.63
C ARG A 46 -3.10 14.50 -4.11
N PRO A 47 -3.64 15.48 -3.36
CA PRO A 47 -3.55 15.41 -1.91
C PRO A 47 -4.23 14.17 -1.33
N LEU A 48 -5.37 13.78 -1.87
CA LEU A 48 -6.05 12.57 -1.41
C LEU A 48 -5.25 11.33 -1.76
N LEU A 49 -4.67 11.29 -2.96
CA LEU A 49 -3.81 10.18 -3.36
C LEU A 49 -2.62 10.04 -2.41
N HIS A 50 -1.99 11.15 -2.04
CA HIS A 50 -0.86 11.11 -1.10
C HIS A 50 -1.25 10.49 0.24
N LEU A 51 -2.43 10.83 0.75
CA LEU A 51 -2.90 10.24 2.01
C LEU A 51 -3.06 8.73 1.90
N HIS A 52 -3.63 8.26 0.79
CA HIS A 52 -3.82 6.83 0.58
C HIS A 52 -2.49 6.11 0.35
N LEU A 53 -1.59 6.71 -0.42
CA LEU A 53 -0.27 6.12 -0.65
C LEU A 53 0.51 6.01 0.64
N GLN A 54 0.40 7.02 1.52
CA GLN A 54 1.07 6.98 2.82
C GLN A 54 0.58 5.79 3.65
N LYS A 55 -0.73 5.55 3.68
CA LYS A 55 -1.30 4.41 4.40
C LYS A 55 -0.81 3.08 3.84
N LEU A 56 -0.76 2.96 2.52
CA LEU A 56 -0.28 1.75 1.86
C LEU A 56 1.22 1.53 2.13
N GLU A 57 2.00 2.61 2.10
CA GLU A 57 3.44 2.53 2.32
C GLU A 57 3.74 2.14 3.77
N GLU A 58 3.02 2.72 4.72
CA GLU A 58 3.18 2.38 6.15
C GLU A 58 2.90 0.90 6.41
N ALA A 59 1.98 0.32 5.65
CA ALA A 59 1.64 -1.10 5.79
C ALA A 59 2.57 -2.02 4.99
N GLY A 60 3.53 -1.46 4.26
CA GLY A 60 4.48 -2.25 3.47
C GLY A 60 3.92 -2.77 2.16
N LEU A 61 2.80 -2.23 1.70
CA LEU A 61 2.14 -2.71 0.48
C LEU A 61 2.60 -1.98 -0.77
N VAL A 62 3.17 -0.79 -0.61
CA VAL A 62 3.66 0.06 -1.69
C VAL A 62 5.00 0.63 -1.26
N THR A 63 5.91 0.79 -2.20
CA THR A 63 7.20 1.46 -1.96
C THR A 63 7.32 2.67 -2.86
N SER A 64 8.18 3.61 -2.47
CA SER A 64 8.40 4.81 -3.27
C SER A 64 9.88 5.00 -3.53
N LYS A 65 10.19 5.68 -4.62
CA LYS A 65 11.57 5.96 -5.01
C LYS A 65 11.60 7.29 -5.75
N LEU A 66 12.48 8.19 -5.30
CA LEU A 66 12.69 9.46 -5.96
C LEU A 66 13.72 9.26 -7.07
N GLU A 67 13.39 9.69 -8.28
CA GLU A 67 14.28 9.61 -9.42
C GLU A 67 14.29 10.92 -10.18
N LEU A 68 15.42 11.22 -10.81
CA LEU A 68 15.51 12.36 -11.70
C LEU A 68 15.13 11.94 -13.11
N SER A 69 14.27 12.73 -13.75
CA SER A 69 13.94 12.53 -15.14
C SER A 69 15.07 13.05 -16.03
N SER A 70 14.99 12.76 -17.32
CA SER A 70 16.02 13.18 -18.27
C SER A 70 16.16 14.69 -18.37
N ASP A 71 15.11 15.44 -18.04
CA ASP A 71 15.13 16.90 -18.04
C ASP A 71 15.44 17.49 -16.67
N GLY A 72 15.90 16.67 -15.72
CA GLY A 72 16.33 17.13 -14.41
C GLY A 72 15.25 17.28 -13.37
N LYS A 73 14.01 16.91 -13.68
CA LYS A 73 12.93 16.99 -12.71
C LYS A 73 12.96 15.80 -11.77
N ALA A 74 12.71 16.06 -10.48
CA ALA A 74 12.60 15.00 -9.48
C ALA A 74 11.18 14.47 -9.49
N LEU A 75 11.03 13.16 -9.74
CA LEU A 75 9.74 12.49 -9.74
C LEU A 75 9.75 11.39 -8.69
N ASN A 76 8.68 11.34 -7.91
CA ASN A 76 8.52 10.29 -6.91
C ASN A 76 7.66 9.19 -7.52
N TYR A 77 8.29 8.03 -7.75
CA TYR A 77 7.62 6.88 -8.31
C TYR A 77 7.13 5.95 -7.20
N PHE A 78 5.97 5.39 -7.41
CA PHE A 78 5.39 4.41 -6.50
C PHE A 78 5.26 3.07 -7.22
N GLU A 79 5.47 2.01 -6.47
CA GLU A 79 5.46 0.67 -7.00
C GLU A 79 4.80 -0.25 -5.97
N VAL A 80 3.99 -1.20 -6.45
CA VAL A 80 3.40 -2.16 -5.53
C VAL A 80 4.49 -3.11 -5.04
N ALA A 81 4.53 -3.35 -3.73
CA ALA A 81 5.44 -4.31 -3.15
C ALA A 81 4.97 -5.72 -3.51
N LYS A 82 5.91 -6.65 -3.55
CA LYS A 82 5.55 -8.06 -3.74
C LYS A 82 5.09 -8.59 -2.38
N PHE A 83 3.79 -8.54 -2.15
CA PHE A 83 3.25 -9.09 -0.91
C PHE A 83 2.32 -10.24 -1.22
N GLU A 84 2.32 -11.18 -0.31
CA GLU A 84 1.45 -12.35 -0.41
C GLU A 84 1.25 -12.88 1.00
N PHE A 85 0.03 -13.08 1.38
CA PHE A 85 -0.23 -13.68 2.68
C PHE A 85 -1.50 -14.51 2.61
N GLU A 86 -1.51 -15.56 3.40
CA GLU A 86 -2.65 -16.45 3.47
C GLU A 86 -3.67 -15.88 4.45
N LEU A 87 -4.90 -15.73 4.01
CA LEU A 87 -5.97 -15.20 4.85
C LEU A 87 -6.99 -16.30 5.08
N THR A 88 -6.77 -17.05 6.14
CA THR A 88 -7.66 -18.14 6.57
C THR A 88 -7.94 -17.99 8.05
N PRO A 89 -8.99 -18.64 8.56
CA PRO A 89 -9.21 -18.62 10.01
C PRO A 89 -8.01 -19.11 10.82
N ALA A 90 -7.32 -20.14 10.31
CA ALA A 90 -6.12 -20.64 11.00
C ALA A 90 -5.00 -19.62 11.02
N ALA A 91 -4.77 -18.93 9.88
CA ALA A 91 -3.74 -17.91 9.80
C ALA A 91 -4.07 -16.73 10.73
N ILE A 92 -5.35 -16.35 10.78
CA ILE A 92 -5.79 -15.29 11.68
C ILE A 92 -5.57 -15.69 13.13
N ALA A 93 -5.93 -16.91 13.50
CA ALA A 93 -5.74 -17.40 14.87
C ALA A 93 -4.27 -17.40 15.26
N GLN A 94 -3.39 -17.78 14.35
CA GLN A 94 -1.95 -17.79 14.60
C GLN A 94 -1.42 -16.36 14.78
N ALA A 95 -1.81 -15.46 13.89
CA ALA A 95 -1.36 -14.07 13.95
C ALA A 95 -1.88 -13.37 15.21
N ALA A 96 -3.09 -13.68 15.63
CA ALA A 96 -3.71 -13.05 16.79
C ALA A 96 -2.91 -13.26 18.08
N LYS A 97 -2.11 -14.32 18.14
CA LYS A 97 -1.29 -14.61 19.32
C LYS A 97 -0.26 -13.54 19.61
N SER A 98 0.17 -12.81 18.58
CA SER A 98 1.18 -11.76 18.72
C SER A 98 0.59 -10.35 18.67
N LEU A 99 -0.74 -10.21 18.68
CA LEU A 99 -1.36 -8.90 18.71
C LEU A 99 -0.98 -8.15 19.98
N THR A 100 -0.59 -6.89 19.83
CA THR A 100 -0.40 -6.03 20.99
C THR A 100 -1.75 -5.47 21.41
N ASP A 101 -1.85 -5.07 22.64
CA ASP A 101 -3.12 -4.60 23.19
C ASP A 101 -3.28 -3.09 23.02
N SER A 102 -2.80 -2.57 21.91
CA SER A 102 -2.84 -1.14 21.68
C SER A 102 -4.16 -0.68 21.08
N GLY A 103 -4.97 -1.61 20.60
CA GLY A 103 -6.15 -1.27 19.80
C GLY A 103 -7.44 -1.17 20.56
N LYS A 104 -7.40 -1.01 21.83
CA LYS A 104 -8.64 -0.94 22.60
C LYS A 104 -9.55 0.17 22.26
#